data_13a250290ffb90e3597e1d2eb9c5e157
#
_entry.id   13a250290ffb90e3597e1d2eb9c5e157
#
_cell.length_a   1.000
_cell.length_b   1.000
_cell.length_c   1.000
_cell.angle_alpha   90.00
_cell.angle_beta   90.00
_cell.angle_gamma   90.00
#
_symmetry.space_group_name_H-M   'P 1'
#
loop_
_entity.id
_entity.type
_entity.pdbx_description
1 polymer ?
#
loop_
_entity_poly.entity_id
_entity_poly.type
_entity_poly.pdbx_seq_one_letter_code
_entity_poly.pdbx_strand_id
1 'polypeptide(L)'
;VVDAVIEIERPRSMFPPVLDQRGALLIAGGIGVTPVLSHARALARDGRRADIVYSYRRGCGAHTEDLRALAMQPSVTLHEVSGAAATMRVIAERLRAQPLGTHAYACGPTSLLEAYTRLAEDAGWPSARVHLERFTAPEQDPGDPFTVTVASSGLRIDVPPGVSLLQRLLDNGVPVP
;
A
#
# COMPACT_ATOMS: atom_id res chain seq x y z
N VAL A 1 21.89 -16.89 10.38
CA VAL A 1 23.26 -16.95 10.90
C VAL A 1 23.44 -15.72 11.78
N VAL A 2 23.66 -15.92 13.06
CA VAL A 2 23.98 -14.84 14.00
C VAL A 2 25.41 -14.37 13.69
N ASP A 3 25.65 -13.05 13.79
CA ASP A 3 26.95 -12.40 13.51
C ASP A 3 27.42 -12.40 12.04
N ALA A 4 26.52 -12.59 11.07
CA ALA A 4 26.85 -12.39 9.68
C ALA A 4 26.96 -10.89 9.35
N VAL A 5 28.06 -10.50 8.70
CA VAL A 5 28.23 -9.13 8.16
C VAL A 5 27.54 -9.09 6.80
N ILE A 6 26.65 -8.12 6.62
CA ILE A 6 25.99 -7.84 5.34
C ILE A 6 26.39 -6.44 4.87
N GLU A 7 26.67 -6.32 3.58
CA GLU A 7 26.84 -5.02 2.95
C GLU A 7 25.49 -4.50 2.51
N ILE A 8 25.22 -3.23 2.79
CA ILE A 8 23.98 -2.56 2.40
C ILE A 8 24.29 -1.26 1.66
N GLU A 9 23.54 -0.96 0.63
CA GLU A 9 23.55 0.36 0.01
C GLU A 9 22.76 1.37 0.86
N ARG A 10 23.02 2.65 0.62
CA ARG A 10 22.22 3.70 1.26
C ARG A 10 20.75 3.57 0.84
N PRO A 11 19.80 3.64 1.79
CA PRO A 11 18.39 3.60 1.47
C PRO A 11 18.03 4.70 0.48
N ARG A 12 17.25 4.34 -0.56
CA ARG A 12 16.69 5.29 -1.53
C ARG A 12 15.18 5.31 -1.36
N SER A 13 14.60 6.49 -1.23
CA SER A 13 13.15 6.61 -1.25
C SER A 13 12.66 6.66 -2.69
N MET A 14 11.81 5.71 -3.08
CA MET A 14 11.14 5.70 -4.38
C MET A 14 9.80 6.47 -4.34
N PHE A 15 9.35 6.85 -3.15
CA PHE A 15 8.10 7.54 -2.89
C PHE A 15 8.34 8.68 -1.88
N PRO A 16 9.23 9.67 -2.22
CA PRO A 16 9.59 10.73 -1.29
C PRO A 16 8.44 11.74 -1.12
N PRO A 17 8.27 12.33 0.07
CA PRO A 17 7.41 13.48 0.25
C PRO A 17 7.99 14.70 -0.47
N VAL A 18 7.12 15.55 -1.01
CA VAL A 18 7.51 16.84 -1.55
C VAL A 18 7.76 17.80 -0.38
N LEU A 19 8.95 18.39 -0.33
CA LEU A 19 9.44 19.12 0.84
C LEU A 19 8.63 20.38 1.18
N ASP A 20 8.11 21.10 0.16
CA ASP A 20 7.36 22.33 0.29
C ASP A 20 5.84 22.15 0.32
N GLN A 21 5.34 20.92 0.33
CA GLN A 21 3.90 20.63 0.44
C GLN A 21 3.32 21.20 1.73
N ARG A 22 2.15 21.85 1.66
CA ARG A 22 1.43 22.37 2.83
C ARG A 22 0.70 21.30 3.62
N GLY A 23 0.37 20.20 2.96
CA GLY A 23 -0.30 19.03 3.52
C GLY A 23 -0.37 17.91 2.50
N ALA A 24 -0.86 16.77 2.92
CA ALA A 24 -1.04 15.63 2.01
C ALA A 24 -2.40 14.96 2.20
N LEU A 25 -2.96 14.51 1.08
CA LEU A 25 -3.98 13.47 1.02
C LEU A 25 -3.26 12.14 0.83
N LEU A 26 -3.39 11.24 1.79
CA LEU A 26 -2.69 9.97 1.84
C LEU A 26 -3.69 8.82 1.67
N ILE A 27 -3.54 8.00 0.63
CA ILE A 27 -4.49 6.94 0.29
C ILE A 27 -3.78 5.59 0.39
N ALA A 28 -4.29 4.71 1.24
CA ALA A 28 -3.75 3.38 1.46
C ALA A 28 -4.75 2.28 1.11
N GLY A 29 -4.29 1.24 0.41
CA GLY A 29 -5.02 -0.01 0.20
C GLY A 29 -4.28 -1.20 0.80
N GLY A 30 -4.85 -1.87 1.81
CA GLY A 30 -4.23 -3.01 2.47
C GLY A 30 -2.83 -2.71 2.97
N ILE A 31 -1.82 -3.49 2.54
CA ILE A 31 -0.42 -3.31 2.98
C ILE A 31 0.22 -2.01 2.45
N GLY A 32 -0.38 -1.34 1.48
CA GLY A 32 0.04 0.00 1.07
C GLY A 32 -0.06 1.06 2.18
N VAL A 33 -0.56 0.69 3.34
CA VAL A 33 -0.54 1.51 4.55
C VAL A 33 0.88 1.80 5.05
N THR A 34 1.86 0.96 4.76
CA THR A 34 3.23 1.09 5.29
C THR A 34 3.94 2.38 4.86
N PRO A 35 4.04 2.73 3.56
CA PRO A 35 4.59 4.02 3.16
C PRO A 35 3.68 5.20 3.55
N VAL A 36 2.37 5.02 3.51
CA VAL A 36 1.40 6.03 3.94
C VAL A 36 1.59 6.39 5.41
N LEU A 37 1.78 5.41 6.28
CA LEU A 37 2.08 5.65 7.71
C LEU A 37 3.38 6.42 7.89
N SER A 38 4.41 6.12 7.10
CA SER A 38 5.67 6.87 7.11
C SER A 38 5.47 8.34 6.77
N HIS A 39 4.72 8.64 5.70
CA HIS A 39 4.35 10.01 5.33
C HIS A 39 3.51 10.69 6.42
N ALA A 40 2.51 10.01 6.96
CA ALA A 40 1.64 10.53 8.01
C ALA A 40 2.45 10.92 9.27
N ARG A 41 3.38 10.07 9.70
CA ARG A 41 4.29 10.35 10.83
C ARG A 41 5.17 11.57 10.58
N ALA A 42 5.70 11.71 9.38
CA ALA A 42 6.53 12.87 9.01
C ALA A 42 5.71 14.17 9.05
N LEU A 43 4.52 14.18 8.42
CA LEU A 43 3.64 15.34 8.42
C LEU A 43 3.18 15.73 9.83
N ALA A 44 2.78 14.74 10.64
CA ALA A 44 2.35 14.95 12.02
C ALA A 44 3.48 15.56 12.87
N ARG A 45 4.70 15.05 12.75
CA ARG A 45 5.88 15.60 13.45
C ARG A 45 6.15 17.05 13.06
N ASP A 46 5.95 17.39 11.79
CA ASP A 46 6.18 18.73 11.26
C ASP A 46 4.96 19.67 11.47
N GLY A 47 3.90 19.22 12.16
CA GLY A 47 2.65 19.96 12.37
C GLY A 47 1.87 20.24 11.08
N ARG A 48 2.16 19.52 10.01
CA ARG A 48 1.51 19.67 8.70
C ARG A 48 0.25 18.82 8.61
N ARG A 49 -0.68 19.23 7.77
CA ARG A 49 -1.95 18.52 7.58
C ARG A 49 -1.76 17.18 6.87
N ALA A 50 -2.32 16.13 7.44
CA ALA A 50 -2.47 14.82 6.82
C ALA A 50 -3.95 14.42 6.80
N ASP A 51 -4.47 14.13 5.61
CA ASP A 51 -5.82 13.61 5.41
C ASP A 51 -5.68 12.18 4.86
N ILE A 52 -6.06 11.17 5.64
CA ILE A 52 -5.72 9.78 5.38
C ILE A 52 -6.98 8.99 5.04
N VAL A 53 -6.99 8.32 3.89
CA VAL A 53 -8.01 7.33 3.50
C VAL A 53 -7.37 5.96 3.53
N TYR A 54 -7.79 5.10 4.45
CA TYR A 54 -7.29 3.74 4.57
C TYR A 54 -8.38 2.72 4.25
N SER A 55 -8.19 2.00 3.16
CA SER A 55 -9.09 0.94 2.69
C SER A 55 -8.51 -0.44 2.98
N TYR A 56 -9.27 -1.27 3.71
CA TYR A 56 -8.87 -2.63 4.05
C TYR A 56 -10.09 -3.54 4.30
N ARG A 57 -9.88 -4.85 4.25
CA ARG A 57 -10.93 -5.82 4.64
C ARG A 57 -11.10 -5.80 6.15
N ARG A 58 -12.33 -5.88 6.62
CA ARG A 58 -12.61 -5.94 8.06
C ARG A 58 -11.81 -7.06 8.72
N GLY A 59 -11.15 -6.74 9.83
CA GLY A 59 -10.28 -7.65 10.57
C GLY A 59 -8.87 -7.84 9.99
N CYS A 60 -8.55 -7.23 8.83
CA CYS A 60 -7.25 -7.36 8.17
C CYS A 60 -6.48 -6.04 8.07
N GLY A 61 -6.83 -5.03 8.85
CA GLY A 61 -6.13 -3.74 8.84
C GLY A 61 -4.80 -3.81 9.58
N ALA A 62 -3.70 -3.60 8.87
CA ALA A 62 -2.39 -3.44 9.49
C ALA A 62 -2.22 -1.99 9.99
N HIS A 63 -1.49 -1.78 11.07
CA HIS A 63 -1.17 -0.45 11.61
C HIS A 63 -2.38 0.46 11.92
N THR A 64 -3.56 -0.10 12.12
CA THR A 64 -4.78 0.68 12.44
C THR A 64 -4.64 1.46 13.75
N GLU A 65 -4.00 0.86 14.76
CA GLU A 65 -3.76 1.53 16.04
C GLU A 65 -2.78 2.69 15.90
N ASP A 66 -1.70 2.53 15.12
CA ASP A 66 -0.76 3.60 14.81
C ASP A 66 -1.46 4.79 14.14
N LEU A 67 -2.30 4.53 13.13
CA LEU A 67 -3.02 5.59 12.42
C LEU A 67 -4.05 6.28 13.31
N ARG A 68 -4.77 5.54 14.14
CA ARG A 68 -5.73 6.11 15.11
C ARG A 68 -5.02 6.96 16.15
N ALA A 69 -3.85 6.53 16.63
CA ALA A 69 -3.03 7.32 17.54
C ALA A 69 -2.58 8.64 16.88
N LEU A 70 -2.15 8.61 15.63
CA LEU A 70 -1.81 9.82 14.86
C LEU A 70 -3.03 10.74 14.69
N ALA A 71 -4.21 10.18 14.45
CA ALA A 71 -5.46 10.93 14.26
C ALA A 71 -5.97 11.62 15.53
N MET A 72 -5.36 11.38 16.70
CA MET A 72 -5.59 12.19 17.90
C MET A 72 -5.00 13.59 17.79
N GLN A 73 -4.10 13.83 16.83
CA GLN A 73 -3.54 15.15 16.56
C GLN A 73 -4.48 15.99 15.68
N PRO A 74 -4.70 17.26 15.98
CA PRO A 74 -5.63 18.12 15.22
C PRO A 74 -5.29 18.28 13.72
N SER A 75 -4.01 18.07 13.35
CA SER A 75 -3.55 18.15 11.97
C SER A 75 -3.79 16.87 11.15
N VAL A 76 -4.24 15.79 11.77
CA VAL A 76 -4.42 14.48 11.13
C VAL A 76 -5.89 14.07 11.12
N THR A 77 -6.41 13.76 9.94
CA THR A 77 -7.76 13.20 9.77
C THR A 77 -7.64 11.78 9.21
N LEU A 78 -8.36 10.83 9.77
CA LEU A 78 -8.35 9.42 9.33
C LEU A 78 -9.76 8.98 8.89
N HIS A 79 -9.86 8.42 7.70
CA HIS A 79 -11.05 7.78 7.15
C HIS A 79 -10.77 6.29 6.93
N GLU A 80 -11.29 5.45 7.81
CA GLU A 80 -11.22 3.98 7.65
C GLU A 80 -12.41 3.51 6.80
N VAL A 81 -12.14 2.81 5.71
CA VAL A 81 -13.15 2.41 4.72
C VAL A 81 -13.01 0.93 4.39
N SER A 82 -14.13 0.27 4.10
CA SER A 82 -14.14 -1.11 3.62
C SER A 82 -15.06 -1.26 2.41
N GLY A 83 -14.58 -2.00 1.40
CA GLY A 83 -15.30 -2.23 0.14
C GLY A 83 -15.02 -1.18 -0.94
N ALA A 84 -14.92 -1.66 -2.19
CA ALA A 84 -14.45 -0.85 -3.32
C ALA A 84 -15.31 0.41 -3.56
N ALA A 85 -16.64 0.28 -3.61
CA ALA A 85 -17.52 1.41 -3.89
C ALA A 85 -17.43 2.52 -2.82
N ALA A 86 -17.38 2.15 -1.54
CA ALA A 86 -17.23 3.11 -0.45
C ALA A 86 -15.86 3.79 -0.51
N THR A 87 -14.80 3.03 -0.80
CA THR A 87 -13.44 3.56 -0.96
C THR A 87 -13.38 4.61 -2.07
N MET A 88 -13.90 4.31 -3.26
CA MET A 88 -13.90 5.25 -4.39
C MET A 88 -14.67 6.53 -4.09
N ARG A 89 -15.83 6.40 -3.43
CA ARG A 89 -16.62 7.57 -3.01
C ARG A 89 -15.84 8.48 -2.07
N VAL A 90 -15.22 7.91 -1.03
CA VAL A 90 -14.45 8.70 -0.06
C VAL A 90 -13.24 9.34 -0.72
N ILE A 91 -12.50 8.62 -1.58
CA ILE A 91 -11.36 9.19 -2.32
C ILE A 91 -11.81 10.37 -3.18
N ALA A 92 -12.89 10.22 -3.96
CA ALA A 92 -13.42 11.29 -4.81
C ALA A 92 -13.86 12.52 -4.00
N GLU A 93 -14.50 12.31 -2.85
CA GLU A 93 -14.90 13.37 -1.93
C GLU A 93 -13.67 14.09 -1.37
N ARG A 94 -12.67 13.34 -0.91
CA ARG A 94 -11.46 13.94 -0.32
C ARG A 94 -10.61 14.68 -1.34
N LEU A 95 -10.50 14.18 -2.58
CA LEU A 95 -9.81 14.90 -3.66
C LEU A 95 -10.40 16.27 -3.94
N ARG A 96 -11.74 16.41 -3.88
CA ARG A 96 -12.41 17.71 -4.10
C ARG A 96 -12.32 18.68 -2.92
N ALA A 97 -12.07 18.16 -1.72
CA ALA A 97 -12.11 18.95 -0.48
C ALA A 97 -10.72 19.43 -0.01
N GLN A 98 -9.65 19.26 -0.81
CA GLN A 98 -8.30 19.60 -0.36
C GLN A 98 -7.96 21.09 -0.56
N PRO A 99 -7.27 21.71 0.42
CA PRO A 99 -6.73 23.05 0.27
C PRO A 99 -5.65 23.12 -0.81
N LEU A 100 -5.44 24.31 -1.35
CA LEU A 100 -4.35 24.57 -2.27
C LEU A 100 -2.98 24.28 -1.61
N GLY A 101 -2.06 23.69 -2.40
CA GLY A 101 -0.74 23.28 -1.91
C GLY A 101 -0.71 21.89 -1.28
N THR A 102 -1.83 21.13 -1.32
CA THR A 102 -1.87 19.70 -0.95
C THR A 102 -1.31 18.84 -2.09
N HIS A 103 -0.52 17.82 -1.74
CA HIS A 103 -0.12 16.73 -2.62
C HIS A 103 -0.88 15.46 -2.25
N ALA A 104 -1.23 14.64 -3.25
CA ALA A 104 -1.92 13.38 -3.04
C ALA A 104 -0.98 12.20 -3.30
N TYR A 105 -0.98 11.24 -2.39
CA TYR A 105 -0.13 10.07 -2.43
C TYR A 105 -0.99 8.82 -2.27
N ALA A 106 -0.77 7.81 -3.11
CA ALA A 106 -1.50 6.55 -3.02
C ALA A 106 -0.56 5.34 -3.10
N CYS A 107 -0.80 4.35 -2.24
CA CYS A 107 -0.18 3.04 -2.32
C CYS A 107 -1.21 1.95 -2.03
N GLY A 108 -1.22 0.90 -2.86
CA GLY A 108 -2.18 -0.18 -2.73
C GLY A 108 -2.29 -1.05 -3.99
N PRO A 109 -3.35 -1.86 -4.08
CA PRO A 109 -3.60 -2.70 -5.25
C PRO A 109 -3.74 -1.88 -6.54
N THR A 110 -3.36 -2.48 -7.67
CA THR A 110 -3.39 -1.83 -8.99
C THR A 110 -4.74 -1.19 -9.30
N SER A 111 -5.84 -1.88 -9.03
CA SER A 111 -7.19 -1.37 -9.28
C SER A 111 -7.53 -0.11 -8.47
N LEU A 112 -7.02 0.01 -7.24
CA LEU A 112 -7.18 1.22 -6.43
C LEU A 112 -6.35 2.36 -7.01
N LEU A 113 -5.11 2.11 -7.42
CA LEU A 113 -4.21 3.13 -7.97
C LEU A 113 -4.72 3.67 -9.31
N GLU A 114 -5.25 2.80 -10.17
CA GLU A 114 -5.89 3.21 -11.43
C GLU A 114 -7.13 4.06 -11.21
N ALA A 115 -7.97 3.67 -10.26
CA ALA A 115 -9.15 4.46 -9.91
C ALA A 115 -8.79 5.81 -9.29
N TYR A 116 -7.79 5.82 -8.39
CA TYR A 116 -7.26 7.06 -7.81
C TYR A 116 -6.76 8.03 -8.88
N THR A 117 -5.98 7.55 -9.85
CA THR A 117 -5.45 8.39 -10.93
C THR A 117 -6.59 9.03 -11.73
N ARG A 118 -7.59 8.24 -12.15
CA ARG A 118 -8.77 8.76 -12.86
C ARG A 118 -9.55 9.79 -12.02
N LEU A 119 -9.81 9.50 -10.75
CA LEU A 119 -10.52 10.40 -9.85
C LEU A 119 -9.77 11.72 -9.61
N ALA A 120 -8.44 11.68 -9.57
CA ALA A 120 -7.61 12.88 -9.46
C ALA A 120 -7.66 13.72 -10.74
N GLU A 121 -7.59 13.09 -11.92
CA GLU A 121 -7.77 13.75 -13.22
C GLU A 121 -9.16 14.41 -13.32
N ASP A 122 -10.23 13.68 -13.00
CA ASP A 122 -11.62 14.17 -13.00
C ASP A 122 -11.82 15.34 -12.02
N ALA A 123 -11.08 15.37 -10.94
CA ALA A 123 -11.08 16.46 -9.96
C ALA A 123 -10.16 17.64 -10.33
N GLY A 124 -9.48 17.58 -11.48
CA GLY A 124 -8.62 18.64 -11.98
C GLY A 124 -7.26 18.75 -11.27
N TRP A 125 -6.75 17.68 -10.66
CA TRP A 125 -5.46 17.71 -10.00
C TRP A 125 -4.31 17.79 -11.00
N PRO A 126 -3.34 18.70 -10.82
CA PRO A 126 -2.12 18.70 -11.62
C PRO A 126 -1.33 17.39 -11.40
N SER A 127 -0.85 16.79 -12.47
CA SER A 127 -0.08 15.53 -12.41
C SER A 127 1.13 15.61 -11.48
N ALA A 128 1.78 16.78 -11.41
CA ALA A 128 2.90 17.04 -10.49
C ALA A 128 2.54 16.94 -8.99
N ARG A 129 1.26 16.88 -8.65
CA ARG A 129 0.78 16.72 -7.26
C ARG A 129 0.13 15.37 -6.98
N VAL A 130 0.14 14.47 -7.95
CA VAL A 130 -0.45 13.13 -7.88
C VAL A 130 0.68 12.10 -7.89
N HIS A 131 0.89 11.45 -6.77
CA HIS A 131 1.97 10.50 -6.57
C HIS A 131 1.41 9.12 -6.27
N LEU A 132 2.07 8.08 -6.75
CA LEU A 132 1.68 6.71 -6.45
C LEU A 132 2.92 5.81 -6.31
N GLU A 133 2.80 4.81 -5.44
CA GLU A 133 3.78 3.75 -5.31
C GLU A 133 3.12 2.41 -5.61
N ARG A 134 3.76 1.62 -6.46
CA ARG A 134 3.34 0.26 -6.78
C ARG A 134 4.29 -0.73 -6.11
N PHE A 135 3.73 -1.66 -5.35
CA PHE A 135 4.50 -2.80 -4.89
C PHE A 135 4.52 -3.84 -6.02
N THR A 136 5.45 -3.65 -6.96
CA THR A 136 5.76 -4.65 -7.97
C THR A 136 6.79 -5.62 -7.40
N ALA A 137 6.51 -6.91 -7.50
CA ALA A 137 7.56 -7.89 -7.29
C ALA A 137 8.66 -7.63 -8.34
N PRO A 138 9.95 -7.59 -7.96
CA PRO A 138 11.03 -7.57 -8.93
C PRO A 138 10.88 -8.78 -9.86
N GLU A 139 11.30 -8.64 -11.13
CA GLU A 139 11.46 -9.80 -12.01
C GLU A 139 12.36 -10.81 -11.29
N GLN A 140 11.78 -11.92 -10.92
CA GLN A 140 12.52 -12.99 -10.27
C GLN A 140 13.01 -13.96 -11.33
N ASP A 141 14.22 -14.48 -11.14
CA ASP A 141 14.68 -15.66 -11.85
C ASP A 141 13.58 -16.73 -11.73
N PRO A 142 13.14 -17.35 -12.85
CA PRO A 142 12.15 -18.43 -12.82
C PRO A 142 12.48 -19.54 -11.82
N GLY A 143 13.74 -19.64 -11.40
CA GLY A 143 14.23 -20.66 -10.47
C GLY A 143 14.26 -22.07 -11.06
N ASP A 144 14.79 -23.02 -10.29
CA ASP A 144 14.79 -24.43 -10.68
C ASP A 144 13.45 -25.09 -10.34
N PRO A 145 13.04 -26.13 -11.11
CA PRO A 145 11.86 -26.92 -10.77
C PRO A 145 12.09 -27.68 -9.46
N PHE A 146 11.05 -27.81 -8.65
CA PHE A 146 11.10 -28.58 -7.42
C PHE A 146 9.78 -29.32 -7.16
N THR A 147 9.84 -30.32 -6.30
CA THR A 147 8.65 -31.08 -5.86
C THR A 147 8.38 -30.80 -4.39
N VAL A 148 7.12 -30.55 -4.03
CA VAL A 148 6.67 -30.44 -2.65
C VAL A 148 5.77 -31.60 -2.27
N THR A 149 5.76 -31.94 -0.97
CA THR A 149 4.81 -32.89 -0.40
C THR A 149 3.99 -32.16 0.66
N VAL A 150 2.67 -32.14 0.47
CA VAL A 150 1.74 -31.57 1.45
C VAL A 150 1.67 -32.51 2.66
N ALA A 151 2.20 -32.09 3.80
CA ALA A 151 2.36 -32.94 4.97
C ALA A 151 1.04 -33.55 5.50
N SER A 152 -0.06 -32.81 5.39
CA SER A 152 -1.39 -33.24 5.88
C SER A 152 -2.07 -34.29 5.02
N SER A 153 -1.76 -34.35 3.70
CA SER A 153 -2.42 -35.26 2.75
C SER A 153 -1.48 -36.25 2.07
N GLY A 154 -0.16 -36.02 2.16
CA GLY A 154 0.83 -36.79 1.40
C GLY A 154 0.87 -36.46 -0.10
N LEU A 155 0.06 -35.51 -0.57
CA LEU A 155 0.00 -35.14 -1.98
C LEU A 155 1.35 -34.56 -2.45
N ARG A 156 1.88 -35.11 -3.54
CA ARG A 156 3.09 -34.57 -4.20
C ARG A 156 2.69 -33.69 -5.36
N ILE A 157 3.31 -32.50 -5.41
CA ILE A 157 3.04 -31.48 -6.42
C ILE A 157 4.36 -31.01 -7.02
N ASP A 158 4.47 -31.10 -8.34
CA ASP A 158 5.62 -30.58 -9.07
C ASP A 158 5.40 -29.09 -9.37
N VAL A 159 6.39 -28.26 -9.03
CA VAL A 159 6.41 -26.83 -9.25
C VAL A 159 7.43 -26.51 -10.35
N PRO A 160 6.97 -26.22 -11.57
CA PRO A 160 7.87 -25.88 -12.68
C PRO A 160 8.48 -24.48 -12.50
N PRO A 161 9.58 -24.15 -13.22
CA PRO A 161 10.16 -22.83 -13.22
C PRO A 161 9.13 -21.74 -13.57
N GLY A 162 9.22 -20.59 -12.90
CA GLY A 162 8.35 -19.43 -13.16
C GLY A 162 6.92 -19.54 -12.58
N VAL A 163 6.58 -20.64 -11.93
CA VAL A 163 5.29 -20.83 -11.27
C VAL A 163 5.48 -20.79 -9.74
N SER A 164 4.69 -19.98 -9.04
CA SER A 164 4.78 -19.91 -7.59
C SER A 164 4.21 -21.18 -6.92
N LEU A 165 4.78 -21.57 -5.77
CA LEU A 165 4.23 -22.63 -4.96
C LEU A 165 2.76 -22.40 -4.61
N LEU A 166 2.40 -21.16 -4.27
CA LEU A 166 1.02 -20.78 -3.96
C LEU A 166 0.07 -21.11 -5.12
N GLN A 167 0.44 -20.74 -6.35
CA GLN A 167 -0.38 -21.04 -7.52
C GLN A 167 -0.57 -22.55 -7.72
N ARG A 168 0.50 -23.35 -7.58
CA ARG A 168 0.43 -24.79 -7.72
C ARG A 168 -0.40 -25.46 -6.62
N LEU A 169 -0.35 -24.94 -5.39
CA LEU A 169 -1.22 -25.44 -4.30
C LEU A 169 -2.69 -25.17 -4.63
N LEU A 170 -3.03 -23.95 -5.08
CA LEU A 170 -4.40 -23.57 -5.46
C LEU A 170 -4.90 -24.39 -6.64
N ASP A 171 -4.08 -24.58 -7.70
CA ASP A 171 -4.42 -25.39 -8.88
C ASP A 171 -4.71 -26.87 -8.52
N ASN A 172 -4.10 -27.37 -7.45
CA ASN A 172 -4.33 -28.73 -6.96
C ASN A 172 -5.37 -28.80 -5.82
N GLY A 173 -6.12 -27.71 -5.59
CA GLY A 173 -7.21 -27.69 -4.61
C GLY A 173 -6.75 -27.73 -3.16
N VAL A 174 -5.48 -27.42 -2.87
CA VAL A 174 -4.96 -27.35 -1.51
C VAL A 174 -5.38 -25.99 -0.90
N PRO A 175 -6.18 -26.00 0.19
CA PRO A 175 -6.56 -24.75 0.85
C PRO A 175 -5.33 -24.09 1.47
N VAL A 176 -5.12 -22.82 1.13
CA VAL A 176 -4.07 -21.98 1.71
C VAL A 176 -4.77 -20.87 2.51
N PRO A 177 -4.41 -20.65 3.78
CA PRO A 177 -5.06 -19.67 4.65
C PRO A 177 -4.84 -18.22 4.22
#